data_eba96968dcc2e0c2726ced6fa90d1b06
#
_entry.id   eba96968dcc2e0c2726ced6fa90d1b06
#
_cell.length_a   1.000
_cell.length_b   1.000
_cell.length_c   1.000
_cell.angle_alpha   90.00
_cell.angle_beta   90.00
_cell.angle_gamma   90.00
#
_symmetry.space_group_name_H-M   'P 1'
#
loop_
_entity.id
_entity.type
_entity.pdbx_description
1 polymer ?
#
loop_
_entity_poly.entity_id
_entity_poly.type
_entity_poly.pdbx_seq_one_letter_code
_entity_poly.pdbx_strand_id
1 'polypeptide(L)'
;MKLGLVTSILDGWNFEEVLKNASQFGYECIEVACWPQGDAQRRYAGVSHIDVSAMTLTQAQRIKEQCTGYGIQISALAFYPNPLDHDLGKAQAAISHLYKVIDAASMLGVNLVTTFIGRDQTLTVEENLELFTRTWQPIVAYAQEKGVRIAIENCPMLFGPDQWPGGQNLATTPEIWREMFARISSDNLGLNFDPSHFVWQMMDYIKPLYEFHDKIFHVHFKDIKLYPERLNEVGIMAYPLKFMSPKLPGLGDVDWGRFVSALTDIGYDGFACVEVEDRAFEGDREQILKSLDLSQRYMRQFVI
;
A
#
# COMPACT_ATOMS: atom_id res chain seq x y z
N MET A 1 14.79 7.75 -7.79
CA MET A 1 13.57 7.41 -7.02
C MET A 1 12.75 8.68 -6.80
N LYS A 2 11.39 8.62 -6.85
CA LYS A 2 10.51 9.79 -6.66
C LYS A 2 9.78 9.70 -5.33
N LEU A 3 9.77 10.81 -4.59
CA LEU A 3 9.07 10.92 -3.31
C LEU A 3 7.60 11.26 -3.54
N GLY A 4 6.73 10.41 -3.03
CA GLY A 4 5.29 10.51 -3.18
C GLY A 4 4.52 10.49 -1.86
N LEU A 5 3.19 10.54 -2.00
CA LEU A 5 2.23 10.50 -0.91
C LEU A 5 1.12 9.49 -1.21
N VAL A 6 0.79 8.66 -0.24
CA VAL A 6 -0.45 7.84 -0.26
C VAL A 6 -1.61 8.74 0.13
N THR A 7 -2.61 8.84 -0.74
CA THR A 7 -3.67 9.86 -0.58
C THR A 7 -4.73 9.51 0.47
N SER A 8 -4.72 8.32 1.03
CA SER A 8 -5.73 7.83 1.98
C SER A 8 -5.91 8.73 3.22
N ILE A 9 -4.83 9.39 3.68
CA ILE A 9 -4.88 10.35 4.80
C ILE A 9 -5.73 11.59 4.50
N LEU A 10 -5.94 11.90 3.22
CA LEU A 10 -6.68 13.07 2.74
C LEU A 10 -8.18 12.77 2.54
N ASP A 11 -8.75 11.95 3.41
CA ASP A 11 -10.18 11.64 3.38
C ASP A 11 -11.05 12.92 3.44
N GLY A 12 -12.09 12.96 2.60
CA GLY A 12 -12.98 14.12 2.47
C GLY A 12 -12.40 15.31 1.66
N TRP A 13 -11.20 15.16 1.06
CA TRP A 13 -10.64 16.15 0.14
C TRP A 13 -10.96 15.75 -1.31
N ASN A 14 -11.25 16.70 -2.17
CA ASN A 14 -11.41 16.40 -3.60
C ASN A 14 -10.04 16.23 -4.28
N PHE A 15 -10.03 15.65 -5.48
CA PHE A 15 -8.78 15.30 -6.17
C PHE A 15 -7.89 16.51 -6.46
N GLU A 16 -8.48 17.68 -6.77
CA GLU A 16 -7.73 18.90 -7.00
C GLU A 16 -7.04 19.41 -5.73
N GLU A 17 -7.74 19.35 -4.58
CA GLU A 17 -7.13 19.66 -3.27
C GLU A 17 -5.97 18.70 -2.95
N VAL A 18 -6.09 17.42 -3.28
CA VAL A 18 -5.01 16.43 -3.14
C VAL A 18 -3.79 16.84 -3.96
N LEU A 19 -3.97 17.11 -5.24
CA LEU A 19 -2.89 17.51 -6.14
C LEU A 19 -2.21 18.81 -5.69
N LYS A 20 -3.02 19.83 -5.33
CA LYS A 20 -2.54 21.11 -4.83
C LYS A 20 -1.64 20.94 -3.61
N ASN A 21 -2.07 20.16 -2.63
CA ASN A 21 -1.29 19.97 -1.40
C ASN A 21 -0.04 19.12 -1.65
N ALA A 22 -0.13 18.05 -2.43
CA ALA A 22 1.04 17.27 -2.81
C ALA A 22 2.10 18.13 -3.49
N SER A 23 1.70 18.95 -4.48
CA SER A 23 2.59 19.89 -5.18
C SER A 23 3.17 20.96 -4.24
N GLN A 24 2.33 21.56 -3.39
CA GLN A 24 2.73 22.63 -2.46
C GLN A 24 3.81 22.13 -1.48
N PHE A 25 3.71 20.90 -0.99
CA PHE A 25 4.70 20.30 -0.08
C PHE A 25 5.89 19.68 -0.83
N GLY A 26 5.94 19.73 -2.16
CA GLY A 26 7.08 19.24 -2.93
C GLY A 26 7.15 17.74 -3.11
N TYR A 27 6.01 17.05 -3.03
CA TYR A 27 5.89 15.67 -3.49
C TYR A 27 5.90 15.64 -5.02
N GLU A 28 6.43 14.57 -5.61
CA GLU A 28 6.56 14.41 -7.07
C GLU A 28 5.50 13.46 -7.63
N CYS A 29 4.93 12.62 -6.77
CA CYS A 29 3.90 11.65 -7.15
C CYS A 29 2.91 11.37 -6.02
N ILE A 30 1.82 10.70 -6.39
CA ILE A 30 0.80 10.24 -5.45
C ILE A 30 0.39 8.80 -5.77
N GLU A 31 0.18 8.00 -4.75
CA GLU A 31 -0.57 6.75 -4.79
C GLU A 31 -2.02 7.07 -4.46
N VAL A 32 -2.92 6.86 -5.43
CA VAL A 32 -4.29 7.37 -5.33
C VAL A 32 -5.24 6.30 -4.81
N ALA A 33 -5.90 6.60 -3.69
CA ALA A 33 -6.95 5.75 -3.15
C ALA A 33 -8.17 5.72 -4.07
N CYS A 34 -8.60 4.50 -4.45
CA CYS A 34 -9.68 4.22 -5.41
C CYS A 34 -10.69 3.22 -4.86
N TRP A 35 -11.14 3.40 -3.61
CA TRP A 35 -12.14 2.54 -3.00
C TRP A 35 -13.53 2.75 -3.61
N PRO A 36 -14.42 1.76 -3.55
CA PRO A 36 -15.85 1.99 -3.79
C PRO A 36 -16.35 3.10 -2.86
N GLN A 37 -17.13 4.04 -3.38
CA GLN A 37 -17.74 5.08 -2.55
C GLN A 37 -18.81 4.46 -1.64
N GLY A 38 -18.86 4.86 -0.38
CA GLY A 38 -19.84 4.39 0.60
C GLY A 38 -19.28 4.31 2.01
N ASP A 39 -20.14 3.96 2.97
CA ASP A 39 -19.76 3.76 4.36
C ASP A 39 -18.80 2.56 4.48
N ALA A 40 -17.64 2.80 5.04
CA ALA A 40 -16.65 1.76 5.29
C ALA A 40 -16.53 1.48 6.79
N GLN A 41 -16.48 0.22 7.14
CA GLN A 41 -16.27 -0.24 8.52
C GLN A 41 -14.82 -0.07 9.00
N ARG A 42 -13.93 0.32 8.11
CA ARG A 42 -12.50 0.31 8.30
C ARG A 42 -11.91 1.68 8.04
N ARG A 43 -10.93 2.10 8.87
CA ARG A 43 -10.14 3.30 8.70
C ARG A 43 -9.54 3.35 7.28
N TYR A 44 -9.71 4.46 6.60
CA TYR A 44 -9.30 4.71 5.21
C TYR A 44 -9.95 3.84 4.12
N ALA A 45 -10.68 2.79 4.46
CA ALA A 45 -11.54 2.13 3.47
C ALA A 45 -12.71 3.08 3.12
N GLY A 46 -13.08 3.09 1.85
CA GLY A 46 -14.07 4.06 1.33
C GLY A 46 -13.49 5.39 0.87
N VAL A 47 -12.23 5.72 1.20
CA VAL A 47 -11.55 6.89 0.64
C VAL A 47 -11.37 6.70 -0.86
N SER A 48 -11.88 7.62 -1.64
CA SER A 48 -11.77 7.57 -3.09
C SER A 48 -11.56 8.98 -3.64
N HIS A 49 -10.40 9.18 -4.24
CA HIS A 49 -10.08 10.44 -4.91
C HIS A 49 -10.30 10.36 -6.42
N ILE A 50 -10.36 9.13 -6.97
CA ILE A 50 -10.73 8.86 -8.35
C ILE A 50 -11.79 7.76 -8.33
N ASP A 51 -13.00 8.08 -8.82
CA ASP A 51 -14.06 7.08 -9.02
C ASP A 51 -13.75 6.26 -10.28
N VAL A 52 -13.40 5.00 -10.05
CA VAL A 52 -13.09 4.05 -11.12
C VAL A 52 -14.29 3.22 -11.57
N SER A 53 -15.44 3.37 -10.95
CA SER A 53 -16.61 2.49 -11.15
C SER A 53 -17.18 2.54 -12.57
N ALA A 54 -17.07 3.71 -13.22
CA ALA A 54 -17.55 3.96 -14.58
C ALA A 54 -16.65 4.97 -15.32
N MET A 55 -15.33 4.84 -15.18
CA MET A 55 -14.37 5.76 -15.80
C MET A 55 -14.46 5.73 -17.33
N THR A 56 -14.48 6.90 -17.91
CA THR A 56 -14.43 7.10 -19.36
C THR A 56 -13.07 7.67 -19.80
N LEU A 57 -12.72 7.52 -21.07
CA LEU A 57 -11.48 8.11 -21.62
C LEU A 57 -11.44 9.63 -21.45
N THR A 58 -12.60 10.32 -21.55
CA THR A 58 -12.68 11.76 -21.31
C THR A 58 -12.36 12.14 -19.87
N GLN A 59 -12.85 11.36 -18.90
CA GLN A 59 -12.52 11.57 -17.49
C GLN A 59 -11.05 11.29 -17.22
N ALA A 60 -10.51 10.19 -17.77
CA ALA A 60 -9.10 9.86 -17.65
C ALA A 60 -8.20 10.98 -18.23
N GLN A 61 -8.58 11.57 -19.36
CA GLN A 61 -7.85 12.69 -19.96
C GLN A 61 -7.86 13.93 -19.07
N ARG A 62 -9.00 14.28 -18.46
CA ARG A 62 -9.09 15.40 -17.50
C ARG A 62 -8.19 15.19 -16.28
N ILE A 63 -8.16 13.98 -15.73
CA ILE A 63 -7.30 13.63 -14.59
C ILE A 63 -5.82 13.80 -14.96
N LYS A 64 -5.41 13.34 -16.15
CA LYS A 64 -4.04 13.53 -16.65
C LYS A 64 -3.68 15.02 -16.78
N GLU A 65 -4.58 15.82 -17.31
CA GLU A 65 -4.39 17.27 -17.45
C GLU A 65 -4.27 17.97 -16.08
N GLN A 66 -5.10 17.59 -15.10
CA GLN A 66 -4.98 18.09 -13.73
C GLN A 66 -3.62 17.71 -13.12
N CYS A 67 -3.22 16.44 -13.22
CA CYS A 67 -1.92 15.99 -12.72
C CYS A 67 -0.76 16.77 -13.37
N THR A 68 -0.80 16.95 -14.68
CA THR A 68 0.19 17.73 -15.43
C THR A 68 0.23 19.20 -14.97
N GLY A 69 -0.93 19.80 -14.74
CA GLY A 69 -1.06 21.18 -14.27
C GLY A 69 -0.42 21.43 -12.90
N TYR A 70 -0.41 20.44 -12.04
CA TYR A 70 0.24 20.50 -10.72
C TYR A 70 1.66 19.92 -10.71
N GLY A 71 2.15 19.35 -11.80
CA GLY A 71 3.45 18.69 -11.88
C GLY A 71 3.53 17.40 -11.07
N ILE A 72 2.40 16.73 -10.81
CA ILE A 72 2.29 15.51 -10.02
C ILE A 72 2.07 14.30 -10.92
N GLN A 73 2.78 13.19 -10.66
CA GLN A 73 2.55 11.90 -11.31
C GLN A 73 1.67 11.00 -10.43
N ILE A 74 0.86 10.15 -11.04
CA ILE A 74 0.22 9.05 -10.33
C ILE A 74 1.19 7.86 -10.34
N SER A 75 1.66 7.44 -9.16
CA SER A 75 2.56 6.30 -9.01
C SER A 75 1.84 4.97 -9.12
N ALA A 76 0.65 4.89 -8.54
CA ALA A 76 -0.23 3.71 -8.57
C ALA A 76 -1.68 4.11 -8.27
N LEU A 77 -2.63 3.25 -8.68
CA LEU A 77 -3.98 3.26 -8.15
C LEU A 77 -4.09 2.24 -7.01
N ALA A 78 -4.58 2.67 -5.85
CA ALA A 78 -4.58 1.91 -4.62
C ALA A 78 -5.97 1.40 -4.24
N PHE A 79 -6.08 0.10 -4.05
CA PHE A 79 -7.28 -0.55 -3.52
C PHE A 79 -6.87 -1.80 -2.74
N TYR A 80 -7.05 -1.79 -1.42
CA TYR A 80 -6.54 -2.81 -0.49
C TYR A 80 -7.66 -3.66 0.14
N PRO A 81 -8.40 -4.46 -0.66
CA PRO A 81 -9.48 -5.32 -0.18
C PRO A 81 -8.96 -6.65 0.35
N ASN A 82 -9.91 -7.52 0.73
CA ASN A 82 -9.67 -8.95 0.92
C ASN A 82 -10.33 -9.78 -0.20
N PRO A 83 -9.65 -10.05 -1.34
CA PRO A 83 -10.21 -10.87 -2.43
C PRO A 83 -10.37 -12.36 -2.09
N LEU A 84 -9.80 -12.81 -0.97
CA LEU A 84 -9.88 -14.18 -0.48
C LEU A 84 -10.77 -14.30 0.77
N ASP A 85 -11.67 -13.35 1.00
CA ASP A 85 -12.59 -13.38 2.14
C ASP A 85 -13.44 -14.64 2.12
N HIS A 86 -13.69 -15.25 3.29
CA HIS A 86 -14.58 -16.41 3.43
C HIS A 86 -16.01 -16.10 3.01
N ASP A 87 -16.44 -14.84 3.13
CA ASP A 87 -17.69 -14.34 2.54
C ASP A 87 -17.50 -14.15 1.04
N LEU A 88 -18.02 -15.09 0.27
CA LEU A 88 -17.90 -15.09 -1.20
C LEU A 88 -18.50 -13.84 -1.84
N GLY A 89 -19.51 -13.22 -1.24
CA GLY A 89 -20.08 -11.96 -1.72
C GLY A 89 -19.08 -10.81 -1.60
N LYS A 90 -18.40 -10.70 -0.46
CA LYS A 90 -17.34 -9.71 -0.23
C LYS A 90 -16.14 -9.96 -1.14
N ALA A 91 -15.69 -11.21 -1.25
CA ALA A 91 -14.59 -11.58 -2.13
C ALA A 91 -14.90 -11.22 -3.59
N GLN A 92 -16.09 -11.57 -4.09
CA GLN A 92 -16.50 -11.25 -5.45
C GLN A 92 -16.66 -9.74 -5.70
N ALA A 93 -17.17 -8.98 -4.74
CA ALA A 93 -17.24 -7.52 -4.82
C ALA A 93 -15.84 -6.90 -4.89
N ALA A 94 -14.90 -7.38 -4.06
CA ALA A 94 -13.50 -6.97 -4.07
C ALA A 94 -12.83 -7.24 -5.43
N ILE A 95 -12.97 -8.46 -5.95
CA ILE A 95 -12.42 -8.85 -7.25
C ILE A 95 -13.01 -8.01 -8.38
N SER A 96 -14.35 -7.83 -8.39
CA SER A 96 -15.02 -7.05 -9.42
C SER A 96 -14.58 -5.59 -9.44
N HIS A 97 -14.35 -4.98 -8.27
CA HIS A 97 -13.84 -3.61 -8.20
C HIS A 97 -12.36 -3.55 -8.59
N LEU A 98 -11.55 -4.54 -8.23
CA LEU A 98 -10.13 -4.60 -8.63
C LEU A 98 -9.95 -4.60 -10.16
N TYR A 99 -10.81 -5.30 -10.90
CA TYR A 99 -10.82 -5.22 -12.37
C TYR A 99 -11.09 -3.80 -12.88
N LYS A 100 -12.00 -3.05 -12.23
CA LYS A 100 -12.26 -1.64 -12.59
C LYS A 100 -11.06 -0.75 -12.28
N VAL A 101 -10.33 -1.00 -11.19
CA VAL A 101 -9.10 -0.28 -10.87
C VAL A 101 -8.03 -0.54 -11.92
N ILE A 102 -7.88 -1.79 -12.38
CA ILE A 102 -6.95 -2.16 -13.46
C ILE A 102 -7.33 -1.46 -14.78
N ASP A 103 -8.61 -1.45 -15.16
CA ASP A 103 -9.08 -0.75 -16.35
C ASP A 103 -8.82 0.75 -16.27
N ALA A 104 -9.12 1.37 -15.12
CA ALA A 104 -8.86 2.78 -14.88
C ALA A 104 -7.36 3.12 -14.94
N ALA A 105 -6.50 2.28 -14.37
CA ALA A 105 -5.05 2.42 -14.44
C ALA A 105 -4.58 2.44 -15.91
N SER A 106 -5.05 1.48 -16.71
CA SER A 106 -4.75 1.42 -18.15
C SER A 106 -5.21 2.68 -18.90
N MET A 107 -6.44 3.16 -18.66
CA MET A 107 -6.97 4.40 -19.28
C MET A 107 -6.16 5.64 -18.88
N LEU A 108 -5.70 5.71 -17.65
CA LEU A 108 -4.86 6.78 -17.11
C LEU A 108 -3.41 6.70 -17.58
N GLY A 109 -2.98 5.59 -18.18
CA GLY A 109 -1.58 5.34 -18.51
C GLY A 109 -0.72 5.11 -17.26
N VAL A 110 -1.34 4.72 -16.14
CA VAL A 110 -0.69 4.30 -14.89
C VAL A 110 -0.46 2.80 -15.00
N ASN A 111 0.80 2.39 -14.91
CA ASN A 111 1.16 0.99 -15.14
C ASN A 111 1.21 0.15 -13.85
N LEU A 112 0.62 0.63 -12.75
CA LEU A 112 0.69 -0.03 -11.46
C LEU A 112 -0.61 0.09 -10.67
N VAL A 113 -1.04 -1.03 -10.08
CA VAL A 113 -2.08 -1.11 -9.06
C VAL A 113 -1.46 -1.70 -7.79
N THR A 114 -1.68 -1.04 -6.65
CA THR A 114 -1.26 -1.51 -5.33
C THR A 114 -2.44 -2.11 -4.58
N THR A 115 -2.24 -3.27 -3.93
CA THR A 115 -3.34 -4.03 -3.33
C THR A 115 -2.84 -5.08 -2.34
N PHE A 116 -3.78 -5.85 -1.74
CA PHE A 116 -3.52 -7.06 -0.95
C PHE A 116 -3.93 -8.31 -1.72
N ILE A 117 -3.27 -9.44 -1.46
CA ILE A 117 -3.77 -10.72 -1.99
C ILE A 117 -5.01 -11.24 -1.26
N GLY A 118 -5.21 -10.80 -0.02
CA GLY A 118 -6.27 -11.27 0.86
C GLY A 118 -5.89 -12.52 1.66
N ARG A 119 -6.83 -12.96 2.49
CA ARG A 119 -6.73 -14.20 3.27
C ARG A 119 -8.12 -14.62 3.75
N ASP A 120 -8.43 -15.89 3.63
CA ASP A 120 -9.50 -16.54 4.38
C ASP A 120 -8.91 -17.03 5.72
N GLN A 121 -9.32 -16.41 6.83
CA GLN A 121 -8.82 -16.74 8.16
C GLN A 121 -9.30 -18.09 8.69
N THR A 122 -10.26 -18.72 8.03
CA THR A 122 -10.77 -20.04 8.39
C THR A 122 -9.96 -21.18 7.78
N LEU A 123 -9.12 -20.87 6.78
CA LEU A 123 -8.29 -21.82 6.06
C LEU A 123 -6.85 -21.83 6.57
N THR A 124 -6.16 -22.94 6.36
CA THR A 124 -4.72 -23.06 6.58
C THR A 124 -3.94 -22.17 5.59
N VAL A 125 -2.65 -21.97 5.84
CA VAL A 125 -1.76 -21.25 4.93
C VAL A 125 -1.74 -21.89 3.54
N GLU A 126 -1.59 -23.23 3.49
CA GLU A 126 -1.53 -23.97 2.21
C GLU A 126 -2.84 -23.85 1.42
N GLU A 127 -4.00 -24.02 2.07
CA GLU A 127 -5.30 -23.84 1.44
C GLU A 127 -5.51 -22.40 0.93
N ASN A 128 -5.01 -21.39 1.67
CA ASN A 128 -5.00 -20.00 1.21
C ASN A 128 -4.09 -19.81 -0.01
N LEU A 129 -2.93 -20.45 -0.09
CA LEU A 129 -2.04 -20.39 -1.24
C LEU A 129 -2.66 -21.06 -2.47
N GLU A 130 -3.40 -22.14 -2.31
CA GLU A 130 -4.20 -22.73 -3.39
C GLU A 130 -5.33 -21.80 -3.84
N LEU A 131 -6.05 -21.18 -2.88
CA LEU A 131 -7.10 -20.20 -3.18
C LEU A 131 -6.52 -18.97 -3.86
N PHE A 132 -5.37 -18.47 -3.41
CA PHE A 132 -4.61 -17.40 -4.07
C PHE A 132 -4.33 -17.75 -5.52
N THR A 133 -3.78 -18.93 -5.80
CA THR A 133 -3.44 -19.33 -7.17
C THR A 133 -4.66 -19.28 -8.09
N ARG A 134 -5.78 -19.86 -7.66
CA ARG A 134 -7.03 -19.89 -8.45
C ARG A 134 -7.63 -18.50 -8.68
N THR A 135 -7.57 -17.64 -7.67
CA THR A 135 -8.17 -16.30 -7.71
C THR A 135 -7.28 -15.31 -8.47
N TRP A 136 -5.99 -15.33 -8.20
CA TRP A 136 -5.07 -14.30 -8.69
C TRP A 136 -4.47 -14.58 -10.07
N GLN A 137 -4.37 -15.83 -10.50
CA GLN A 137 -3.87 -16.14 -11.84
C GLN A 137 -4.65 -15.41 -12.96
N PRO A 138 -6.01 -15.43 -12.99
CA PRO A 138 -6.76 -14.68 -13.98
C PRO A 138 -6.66 -13.15 -13.80
N ILE A 139 -6.54 -12.64 -12.56
CA ILE A 139 -6.38 -11.20 -12.30
C ILE A 139 -5.05 -10.69 -12.84
N VAL A 140 -3.95 -11.43 -12.58
CA VAL A 140 -2.60 -11.08 -13.06
C VAL A 140 -2.54 -11.15 -14.59
N ALA A 141 -3.14 -12.17 -15.21
CA ALA A 141 -3.22 -12.30 -16.66
C ALA A 141 -3.98 -11.11 -17.28
N TYR A 142 -5.13 -10.72 -16.70
CA TYR A 142 -5.89 -9.57 -17.15
C TYR A 142 -5.10 -8.25 -17.01
N ALA A 143 -4.44 -8.05 -15.88
CA ALA A 143 -3.60 -6.87 -15.67
C ALA A 143 -2.47 -6.80 -16.73
N GLN A 144 -1.86 -7.93 -17.05
CA GLN A 144 -0.85 -8.01 -18.10
C GLN A 144 -1.40 -7.61 -19.49
N GLU A 145 -2.60 -8.08 -19.85
CA GLU A 145 -3.29 -7.68 -21.09
C GLU A 145 -3.54 -6.17 -21.16
N LYS A 146 -3.79 -5.54 -20.00
CA LYS A 146 -4.01 -4.09 -19.88
C LYS A 146 -2.71 -3.27 -19.78
N GLY A 147 -1.54 -3.89 -19.75
CA GLY A 147 -0.25 -3.23 -19.54
C GLY A 147 -0.07 -2.69 -18.12
N VAL A 148 -0.73 -3.31 -17.13
CA VAL A 148 -0.72 -2.93 -15.72
C VAL A 148 -0.03 -4.00 -14.89
N ARG A 149 0.85 -3.61 -13.98
CA ARG A 149 1.47 -4.49 -12.99
C ARG A 149 0.68 -4.43 -11.68
N ILE A 150 0.78 -5.48 -10.89
CA ILE A 150 0.18 -5.59 -9.56
C ILE A 150 1.29 -5.61 -8.52
N ALA A 151 1.24 -4.68 -7.56
CA ALA A 151 2.15 -4.64 -6.42
C ALA A 151 1.41 -4.99 -5.13
N ILE A 152 1.81 -6.07 -4.48
CA ILE A 152 1.20 -6.57 -3.25
C ILE A 152 1.92 -5.96 -2.05
N GLU A 153 1.18 -5.27 -1.18
CA GLU A 153 1.72 -4.76 0.07
C GLU A 153 1.82 -5.86 1.13
N ASN A 154 2.87 -5.80 1.94
CA ASN A 154 3.15 -6.77 3.00
C ASN A 154 2.48 -6.46 4.35
N CYS A 155 1.49 -5.59 4.38
CA CYS A 155 0.69 -5.33 5.57
C CYS A 155 -0.14 -6.56 5.95
N PRO A 156 -0.07 -7.07 7.20
CA PRO A 156 -0.91 -8.19 7.65
C PRO A 156 -2.40 -7.88 7.70
N MET A 157 -2.76 -6.61 7.73
CA MET A 157 -4.10 -6.08 7.72
C MET A 157 -4.96 -6.56 8.90
N LEU A 158 -4.62 -6.04 10.07
CA LEU A 158 -5.30 -6.32 11.33
C LEU A 158 -6.34 -5.22 11.60
N PHE A 159 -7.63 -5.56 11.49
CA PHE A 159 -8.69 -4.61 11.74
C PHE A 159 -9.09 -4.50 13.21
N GLY A 160 -8.86 -5.54 14.00
CA GLY A 160 -9.16 -5.55 15.41
C GLY A 160 -8.57 -6.73 16.15
N PRO A 161 -8.70 -6.76 17.49
CA PRO A 161 -8.14 -7.83 18.33
C PRO A 161 -8.66 -9.22 17.99
N ASP A 162 -9.89 -9.31 17.50
CA ASP A 162 -10.55 -10.59 17.19
C ASP A 162 -10.00 -11.25 15.91
N GLN A 163 -9.24 -10.50 15.11
CA GLN A 163 -8.59 -11.01 13.90
C GLN A 163 -7.14 -11.42 14.14
N TRP A 164 -6.63 -11.26 15.32
CA TRP A 164 -5.30 -11.69 15.70
C TRP A 164 -5.30 -13.16 16.25
N PRO A 165 -4.28 -13.98 15.91
CA PRO A 165 -3.26 -13.77 14.89
C PRO A 165 -3.78 -14.08 13.48
N GLY A 166 -3.19 -13.44 12.46
CA GLY A 166 -3.35 -13.84 11.08
C GLY A 166 -3.82 -12.78 10.08
N GLY A 167 -4.53 -11.75 10.51
CA GLY A 167 -4.95 -10.65 9.64
C GLY A 167 -5.77 -11.06 8.41
N GLN A 168 -6.00 -10.13 7.50
CA GLN A 168 -6.78 -10.33 6.27
C GLN A 168 -5.92 -10.27 4.99
N ASN A 169 -4.59 -10.32 5.13
CA ASN A 169 -3.66 -10.43 4.01
C ASN A 169 -2.58 -11.47 4.33
N LEU A 170 -2.37 -12.42 3.43
CA LEU A 170 -1.42 -13.51 3.62
C LEU A 170 0.02 -13.12 3.29
N ALA A 171 0.24 -12.15 2.39
CA ALA A 171 1.53 -11.79 1.80
C ALA A 171 2.47 -11.03 2.77
N THR A 172 2.69 -11.53 3.96
CA THR A 172 3.33 -10.78 5.06
C THR A 172 4.78 -11.14 5.31
N THR A 173 5.31 -12.19 4.68
CA THR A 173 6.66 -12.69 4.93
C THR A 173 7.36 -13.11 3.64
N PRO A 174 8.71 -13.10 3.61
CA PRO A 174 9.49 -13.61 2.48
C PRO A 174 9.20 -15.07 2.13
N GLU A 175 8.86 -15.90 3.11
CA GLU A 175 8.45 -17.29 2.88
C GLU A 175 7.19 -17.36 2.00
N ILE A 176 6.16 -16.60 2.36
CA ILE A 176 4.92 -16.53 1.58
C ILE A 176 5.18 -15.91 0.20
N TRP A 177 6.05 -14.90 0.08
CA TRP A 177 6.37 -14.31 -1.22
C TRP A 177 7.03 -15.29 -2.18
N ARG A 178 7.93 -16.17 -1.68
CA ARG A 178 8.51 -17.24 -2.52
C ARG A 178 7.43 -18.16 -3.06
N GLU A 179 6.48 -18.58 -2.22
CA GLU A 179 5.34 -19.39 -2.64
C GLU A 179 4.45 -18.67 -3.65
N MET A 180 4.13 -17.40 -3.42
CA MET A 180 3.33 -16.61 -4.34
C MET A 180 3.97 -16.54 -5.73
N PHE A 181 5.25 -16.20 -5.81
CA PHE A 181 5.97 -16.08 -7.09
C PHE A 181 6.26 -17.42 -7.76
N ALA A 182 6.40 -18.50 -6.99
CA ALA A 182 6.51 -19.85 -7.52
C ALA A 182 5.19 -20.33 -8.15
N ARG A 183 4.05 -20.01 -7.53
CA ARG A 183 2.72 -20.40 -8.00
C ARG A 183 2.22 -19.55 -9.17
N ILE A 184 2.53 -18.25 -9.16
CA ILE A 184 2.20 -17.33 -10.25
C ILE A 184 3.51 -16.68 -10.74
N SER A 185 4.17 -17.36 -11.66
CA SER A 185 5.40 -16.86 -12.31
C SER A 185 5.01 -15.81 -13.37
N SER A 186 5.04 -14.52 -12.97
CA SER A 186 4.72 -13.40 -13.84
C SER A 186 5.56 -12.18 -13.49
N ASP A 187 6.00 -11.46 -14.55
CA ASP A 187 6.68 -10.16 -14.37
C ASP A 187 5.69 -9.02 -14.03
N ASN A 188 4.38 -9.30 -14.09
CA ASN A 188 3.34 -8.35 -13.72
C ASN A 188 2.89 -8.46 -12.25
N LEU A 189 3.43 -9.41 -11.48
CA LEU A 189 3.19 -9.56 -10.05
C LEU A 189 4.46 -9.24 -9.26
N GLY A 190 4.36 -8.32 -8.32
CA GLY A 190 5.47 -7.90 -7.47
C GLY A 190 5.00 -7.36 -6.12
N LEU A 191 5.84 -6.57 -5.49
CA LEU A 191 5.64 -6.07 -4.13
C LEU A 191 5.51 -4.56 -4.09
N ASN A 192 4.64 -4.07 -3.23
CA ASN A 192 4.67 -2.76 -2.63
C ASN A 192 5.30 -2.92 -1.24
N PHE A 193 6.58 -2.58 -1.11
CA PHE A 193 7.37 -2.93 0.06
C PHE A 193 7.22 -1.88 1.16
N ASP A 194 6.73 -2.27 2.33
CA ASP A 194 6.64 -1.45 3.53
C ASP A 194 7.54 -2.03 4.64
N PRO A 195 8.65 -1.35 5.03
CA PRO A 195 9.56 -1.82 6.07
C PRO A 195 8.93 -1.83 7.47
N SER A 196 7.93 -0.99 7.73
CA SER A 196 7.33 -0.85 9.05
C SER A 196 6.70 -2.16 9.54
N HIS A 197 6.12 -2.93 8.63
CA HIS A 197 5.51 -4.22 8.96
C HIS A 197 6.52 -5.30 9.34
N PHE A 198 7.78 -5.16 8.94
CA PHE A 198 8.87 -6.02 9.41
C PHE A 198 9.32 -5.65 10.81
N VAL A 199 9.42 -4.35 11.12
CA VAL A 199 9.90 -3.86 12.43
C VAL A 199 9.08 -4.42 13.58
N TRP A 200 7.75 -4.29 13.54
CA TRP A 200 6.93 -4.77 14.65
C TRP A 200 6.79 -6.30 14.70
N GLN A 201 7.08 -6.99 13.60
CA GLN A 201 7.22 -8.46 13.56
C GLN A 201 8.64 -8.91 13.92
N MET A 202 9.56 -7.99 14.27
CA MET A 202 10.96 -8.27 14.61
C MET A 202 11.71 -9.01 13.49
N MET A 203 11.40 -8.67 12.23
CA MET A 203 12.01 -9.25 11.04
C MET A 203 13.03 -8.28 10.43
N ASP A 204 14.03 -8.83 9.76
CA ASP A 204 14.96 -8.01 8.95
C ASP A 204 14.28 -7.59 7.65
N TYR A 205 14.16 -6.28 7.43
CA TYR A 205 13.60 -5.69 6.21
C TYR A 205 14.65 -5.34 5.14
N ILE A 206 15.94 -5.59 5.40
CA ILE A 206 17.01 -5.30 4.44
C ILE A 206 17.28 -6.49 3.52
N LYS A 207 17.46 -7.69 4.09
CA LYS A 207 17.74 -8.89 3.30
C LYS A 207 16.69 -9.15 2.20
N PRO A 208 15.37 -9.01 2.46
CA PRO A 208 14.36 -9.21 1.42
C PRO A 208 14.45 -8.23 0.24
N LEU A 209 14.97 -7.01 0.43
CA LEU A 209 15.20 -6.08 -0.68
C LEU A 209 16.15 -6.66 -1.72
N TYR A 210 17.24 -7.28 -1.28
CA TYR A 210 18.21 -7.92 -2.19
C TYR A 210 17.64 -9.19 -2.82
N GLU A 211 16.91 -9.99 -2.05
CA GLU A 211 16.33 -11.26 -2.53
C GLU A 211 15.25 -11.04 -3.59
N PHE A 212 14.40 -10.05 -3.41
CA PHE A 212 13.25 -9.78 -4.27
C PHE A 212 13.42 -8.50 -5.10
N HIS A 213 14.66 -8.09 -5.39
CA HIS A 213 14.97 -6.80 -6.02
C HIS A 213 14.20 -6.57 -7.34
N ASP A 214 14.01 -7.59 -8.16
CA ASP A 214 13.27 -7.56 -9.43
C ASP A 214 11.74 -7.55 -9.25
N LYS A 215 11.25 -7.79 -8.05
CA LYS A 215 9.82 -7.81 -7.69
C LYS A 215 9.36 -6.58 -6.91
N ILE A 216 10.25 -5.68 -6.53
CA ILE A 216 9.87 -4.44 -5.83
C ILE A 216 9.42 -3.41 -6.85
N PHE A 217 8.12 -3.19 -6.96
CA PHE A 217 7.52 -2.26 -7.93
C PHE A 217 7.17 -0.91 -7.33
N HIS A 218 6.93 -0.88 -6.02
CA HIS A 218 6.57 0.31 -5.26
C HIS A 218 7.07 0.18 -3.82
N VAL A 219 7.21 1.30 -3.12
CA VAL A 219 7.67 1.34 -1.73
C VAL A 219 6.78 2.26 -0.92
N HIS A 220 6.38 1.84 0.28
CA HIS A 220 5.80 2.71 1.28
C HIS A 220 6.84 3.20 2.28
N PHE A 221 6.83 4.50 2.54
CA PHE A 221 7.57 5.14 3.62
C PHE A 221 6.62 5.37 4.79
N LYS A 222 6.38 4.30 5.53
CA LYS A 222 5.66 4.29 6.81
C LYS A 222 6.60 3.88 7.92
N ASP A 223 6.52 4.55 9.04
CA ASP A 223 7.31 4.22 10.22
C ASP A 223 6.45 3.61 11.33
N ILE A 224 7.11 2.98 12.27
CA ILE A 224 6.46 2.35 13.40
C ILE A 224 7.37 2.42 14.62
N LYS A 225 6.79 2.62 15.79
CA LYS A 225 7.51 2.60 17.05
C LYS A 225 7.11 1.39 17.87
N LEU A 226 8.11 0.63 18.31
CA LEU A 226 7.97 -0.41 19.31
C LEU A 226 8.09 0.18 20.72
N TYR A 227 7.37 -0.41 21.65
CA TYR A 227 7.44 -0.09 23.07
C TYR A 227 7.86 -1.34 23.84
N PRO A 228 9.16 -1.54 24.10
CA PRO A 228 9.69 -2.76 24.72
C PRO A 228 9.05 -3.07 26.09
N GLU A 229 8.79 -2.05 26.89
CA GLU A 229 8.15 -2.24 28.20
C GLU A 229 6.73 -2.81 28.04
N ARG A 230 5.97 -2.29 27.05
CA ARG A 230 4.62 -2.80 26.77
C ARG A 230 4.67 -4.22 26.20
N LEU A 231 5.64 -4.49 25.33
CA LEU A 231 5.84 -5.85 24.78
C LEU A 231 6.17 -6.85 25.90
N ASN A 232 7.02 -6.47 26.85
CA ASN A 232 7.36 -7.30 28.01
C ASN A 232 6.15 -7.58 28.93
N GLU A 233 5.19 -6.66 28.97
CA GLU A 233 3.96 -6.81 29.76
C GLU A 233 2.94 -7.73 29.09
N VAL A 234 2.73 -7.58 27.77
CA VAL A 234 1.64 -8.26 27.06
C VAL A 234 2.09 -9.47 26.23
N GLY A 235 3.36 -9.55 25.89
CA GLY A 235 3.95 -10.60 25.06
C GLY A 235 3.65 -10.44 23.56
N ILE A 236 4.43 -11.15 22.75
CA ILE A 236 4.36 -11.09 21.27
C ILE A 236 3.03 -11.58 20.69
N MET A 237 2.31 -12.41 21.42
CA MET A 237 1.01 -12.95 21.01
C MET A 237 -0.16 -11.98 21.26
N ALA A 238 0.09 -10.86 21.89
CA ALA A 238 -0.93 -9.83 22.05
C ALA A 238 -1.21 -9.11 20.73
N TYR A 239 -2.40 -8.51 20.63
CA TYR A 239 -2.73 -7.65 19.48
C TYR A 239 -1.67 -6.54 19.32
N PRO A 240 -1.04 -6.39 18.15
CA PRO A 240 0.17 -5.57 17.98
C PRO A 240 0.06 -4.13 18.44
N LEU A 241 -1.10 -3.48 18.26
CA LEU A 241 -1.29 -2.08 18.73
C LEU A 241 -1.21 -1.91 20.25
N LYS A 242 -1.09 -2.99 21.02
CA LYS A 242 -0.80 -2.91 22.46
C LYS A 242 0.66 -2.58 22.74
N PHE A 243 1.58 -2.98 21.86
CA PHE A 243 3.03 -2.79 22.05
C PHE A 243 3.72 -2.01 20.91
N MET A 244 3.00 -1.62 19.86
CA MET A 244 3.52 -0.79 18.78
C MET A 244 2.56 0.36 18.43
N SER A 245 3.06 1.36 17.71
CA SER A 245 2.26 2.43 17.17
C SER A 245 2.79 2.87 15.81
N PRO A 246 1.95 2.99 14.77
CA PRO A 246 2.34 3.65 13.53
C PRO A 246 2.83 5.07 13.78
N LYS A 247 3.84 5.50 13.02
CA LYS A 247 4.50 6.80 13.12
C LYS A 247 4.78 7.41 11.76
N LEU A 248 4.93 8.72 11.73
CA LEU A 248 5.52 9.39 10.58
C LEU A 248 6.97 8.94 10.39
N PRO A 249 7.48 8.87 9.14
CA PRO A 249 8.88 8.59 8.88
C PRO A 249 9.82 9.45 9.73
N GLY A 250 10.74 8.78 10.43
CA GLY A 250 11.69 9.39 11.35
C GLY A 250 11.23 9.54 12.79
N LEU A 251 9.98 9.21 13.11
CA LEU A 251 9.46 9.20 14.49
C LEU A 251 9.32 7.78 15.06
N GLY A 252 9.73 6.77 14.32
CA GLY A 252 9.69 5.35 14.70
C GLY A 252 11.06 4.71 14.71
N ASP A 253 11.09 3.41 14.45
CA ASP A 253 12.25 2.55 14.60
C ASP A 253 12.79 1.99 13.26
N VAL A 254 12.30 2.49 12.11
CA VAL A 254 12.88 2.17 10.80
C VAL A 254 14.16 2.96 10.61
N ASP A 255 15.27 2.27 10.33
CA ASP A 255 16.53 2.90 9.91
C ASP A 255 16.46 3.29 8.43
N TRP A 256 16.00 4.50 8.18
CA TRP A 256 15.77 5.03 6.83
C TRP A 256 17.04 5.15 6.02
N GLY A 257 18.16 5.53 6.67
CA GLY A 257 19.46 5.61 6.00
C GLY A 257 19.88 4.24 5.46
N ARG A 258 19.79 3.20 6.28
CA ARG A 258 20.11 1.84 5.90
C ARG A 258 19.12 1.28 4.86
N PHE A 259 17.82 1.59 5.01
CA PHE A 259 16.79 1.13 4.08
C PHE A 259 16.96 1.73 2.68
N VAL A 260 17.14 3.06 2.59
CA VAL A 260 17.33 3.72 1.29
C VAL A 260 18.67 3.37 0.67
N SER A 261 19.74 3.17 1.47
CA SER A 261 21.01 2.63 0.97
C SER A 261 20.81 1.29 0.26
N ALA A 262 20.07 0.36 0.87
CA ALA A 262 19.76 -0.92 0.24
C ALA A 262 18.92 -0.78 -1.04
N LEU A 263 17.97 0.16 -1.10
CA LEU A 263 17.22 0.47 -2.33
C LEU A 263 18.15 0.98 -3.44
N THR A 264 19.14 1.81 -3.11
CA THR A 264 20.13 2.27 -4.09
C THR A 264 21.06 1.15 -4.56
N ASP A 265 21.47 0.24 -3.67
CA ASP A 265 22.32 -0.90 -4.01
C ASP A 265 21.64 -1.84 -5.03
N ILE A 266 20.33 -2.02 -4.93
CA ILE A 266 19.54 -2.83 -5.89
C ILE A 266 19.11 -2.06 -7.15
N GLY A 267 19.50 -0.78 -7.27
CA GLY A 267 19.15 0.06 -8.41
C GLY A 267 17.68 0.46 -8.49
N TYR A 268 16.97 0.52 -7.35
CA TYR A 268 15.58 0.95 -7.32
C TYR A 268 15.45 2.44 -7.61
N ASP A 269 14.81 2.80 -8.71
CA ASP A 269 14.55 4.18 -9.16
C ASP A 269 13.05 4.53 -9.28
N GLY A 270 12.18 3.66 -8.76
CA GLY A 270 10.73 3.79 -8.82
C GLY A 270 10.15 4.86 -7.91
N PHE A 271 8.91 4.63 -7.49
CA PHE A 271 8.15 5.53 -6.61
C PHE A 271 8.20 5.04 -5.16
N ALA A 272 8.37 5.97 -4.23
CA ALA A 272 8.32 5.71 -2.80
C ALA A 272 7.38 6.72 -2.14
N CYS A 273 6.22 6.25 -1.67
CA CYS A 273 5.17 7.10 -1.15
C CYS A 273 5.12 7.07 0.38
N VAL A 274 5.11 8.26 0.98
CA VAL A 274 4.83 8.40 2.42
C VAL A 274 3.40 7.94 2.69
N GLU A 275 3.26 7.01 3.63
CA GLU A 275 1.96 6.60 4.17
C GLU A 275 1.80 7.13 5.60
N VAL A 276 0.82 8.03 5.78
CA VAL A 276 0.54 8.62 7.09
C VAL A 276 -0.50 7.80 7.81
N GLU A 277 -0.09 7.18 8.92
CA GLU A 277 -0.99 6.46 9.85
C GLU A 277 -0.76 6.83 11.32
N ASP A 278 -0.02 7.90 11.61
CA ASP A 278 0.25 8.38 12.97
C ASP A 278 -0.97 9.14 13.52
N ARG A 279 -1.61 8.57 14.54
CA ARG A 279 -2.81 9.12 15.18
C ARG A 279 -2.62 10.53 15.75
N ALA A 280 -1.39 10.95 16.03
CA ALA A 280 -1.11 12.31 16.48
C ALA A 280 -1.33 13.37 15.41
N PHE A 281 -1.39 12.95 14.14
CA PHE A 281 -1.52 13.83 12.98
C PHE A 281 -2.81 13.61 12.20
N GLU A 282 -3.78 12.89 12.75
CA GLU A 282 -5.08 12.63 12.15
C GLU A 282 -6.16 13.50 12.79
N GLY A 283 -7.35 13.50 12.18
CA GLY A 283 -8.56 14.07 12.76
C GLY A 283 -8.86 15.51 12.38
N ASP A 284 -7.87 16.33 12.06
CA ASP A 284 -8.11 17.66 11.51
C ASP A 284 -7.14 18.03 10.39
N ARG A 285 -7.57 18.97 9.53
CA ARG A 285 -6.80 19.36 8.33
C ARG A 285 -5.44 19.98 8.67
N GLU A 286 -5.30 20.70 9.77
CA GLU A 286 -4.04 21.33 10.15
C GLU A 286 -3.00 20.26 10.53
N GLN A 287 -3.40 19.26 11.32
CA GLN A 287 -2.52 18.16 11.71
C GLN A 287 -2.11 17.31 10.49
N ILE A 288 -3.07 17.04 9.60
CA ILE A 288 -2.78 16.34 8.34
C ILE A 288 -1.73 17.11 7.52
N LEU A 289 -1.90 18.43 7.31
CA LEU A 289 -0.94 19.24 6.57
C LEU A 289 0.45 19.25 7.24
N LYS A 290 0.51 19.31 8.57
CA LYS A 290 1.76 19.17 9.32
C LYS A 290 2.44 17.82 9.07
N SER A 291 1.67 16.74 9.02
CA SER A 291 2.22 15.41 8.72
C SER A 291 2.85 15.33 7.34
N LEU A 292 2.20 15.94 6.34
CA LEU A 292 2.73 15.98 4.97
C LEU A 292 4.05 16.74 4.92
N ASP A 293 4.12 17.93 5.52
CA ASP A 293 5.32 18.76 5.56
C ASP A 293 6.48 18.07 6.30
N LEU A 294 6.21 17.51 7.48
CA LEU A 294 7.22 16.84 8.29
C LEU A 294 7.79 15.60 7.58
N SER A 295 6.93 14.77 7.04
CA SER A 295 7.34 13.55 6.34
C SER A 295 8.14 13.85 5.08
N GLN A 296 7.69 14.84 4.28
CA GLN A 296 8.39 15.26 3.08
C GLN A 296 9.79 15.78 3.41
N ARG A 297 9.91 16.71 4.35
CA ARG A 297 11.22 17.27 4.76
C ARG A 297 12.17 16.22 5.32
N TYR A 298 11.65 15.26 6.06
CA TYR A 298 12.47 14.18 6.61
C TYR A 298 12.93 13.22 5.51
N MET A 299 12.03 12.75 4.66
CA MET A 299 12.38 11.76 3.63
C MET A 299 13.16 12.36 2.46
N ARG A 300 13.00 13.66 2.18
CA ARG A 300 13.71 14.33 1.08
C ARG A 300 15.23 14.29 1.22
N GLN A 301 15.76 14.18 2.43
CA GLN A 301 17.21 14.05 2.64
C GLN A 301 17.78 12.71 2.15
N PHE A 302 16.94 11.70 1.98
CA PHE A 302 17.35 10.37 1.50
C PHE A 302 17.00 10.15 0.02
N VAL A 303 15.95 10.80 -0.49
CA VAL A 303 15.44 10.63 -1.85
C VAL A 303 16.01 11.72 -2.73
N ILE A 304 16.96 11.35 -3.61
CA ILE A 304 17.67 12.24 -4.53
C ILE A 304 17.07 12.11 -5.93
#